data_0d04cdcc7e11857e4eb18a87bfb5a211
#
_entry.id   0d04cdcc7e11857e4eb18a87bfb5a211
#
_cell.length_a   1.000
_cell.length_b   1.000
_cell.length_c   1.000
_cell.angle_alpha   90.00
_cell.angle_beta   90.00
_cell.angle_gamma   90.00
#
_symmetry.space_group_name_H-M   'P 1'
#
loop_
_entity.id
_entity.type
_entity.pdbx_description
1 polymer ?
#
loop_
_entity_poly.entity_id
_entity_poly.type
_entity_poly.pdbx_seq_one_letter_code
_entity_poly.pdbx_strand_id
1 'polypeptide(L)'
;MNEQDDLVTEYIIPNAQKNQMEPLLLTLKPGAKSQEVKAHEGEEFGYILKGSVVLVVGNKRLKVKSKETFYITGKEGHYLENVSSADAKVLWVSTPPVF
;
A
#
# COMPACT_ATOMS: atom_id res chain seq x y z
N MET A 1 -9.09 6.74 -13.03
CA MET A 1 -8.62 5.39 -12.67
C MET A 1 -7.16 5.29 -13.05
N ASN A 2 -6.34 4.93 -12.10
CA ASN A 2 -4.90 4.80 -12.34
C ASN A 2 -4.52 3.34 -12.44
N GLU A 3 -4.89 2.76 -13.55
CA GLU A 3 -4.48 1.41 -13.84
C GLU A 3 -3.25 1.46 -14.71
N GLN A 4 -2.20 0.82 -14.24
CA GLN A 4 -1.00 0.59 -15.02
C GLN A 4 -0.93 -0.89 -15.29
N ASP A 5 -0.13 -1.28 -16.27
CA ASP A 5 -0.01 -2.69 -16.65
C ASP A 5 0.42 -3.57 -15.47
N ASP A 6 1.16 -3.00 -14.50
CA ASP A 6 1.77 -3.73 -13.40
C ASP A 6 1.20 -3.40 -12.03
N LEU A 7 0.28 -2.43 -11.95
CA LEU A 7 -0.31 -2.00 -10.67
C LEU A 7 -1.81 -1.80 -10.85
N VAL A 8 -2.61 -2.53 -10.06
CA VAL A 8 -4.07 -2.36 -10.06
C VAL A 8 -4.49 -1.90 -8.66
N THR A 9 -5.20 -0.80 -8.62
CA THR A 9 -5.73 -0.23 -7.37
C THR A 9 -7.25 -0.31 -7.38
N GLU A 10 -7.80 -0.98 -6.38
CA GLU A 10 -9.24 -1.09 -6.20
C GLU A 10 -9.67 -0.31 -4.97
N TYR A 11 -10.57 0.65 -5.17
CA TYR A 11 -11.15 1.43 -4.08
C TYR A 11 -12.38 0.69 -3.59
N ILE A 12 -12.22 -0.08 -2.51
CA ILE A 12 -13.28 -0.99 -2.05
C ILE A 12 -14.41 -0.28 -1.31
N ILE A 13 -14.19 0.95 -0.84
CA ILE A 13 -15.24 1.76 -0.25
C ILE A 13 -15.44 2.99 -1.12
N PRO A 14 -16.60 3.13 -1.78
CA PRO A 14 -16.85 4.31 -2.62
C PRO A 14 -16.89 5.58 -1.78
N ASN A 15 -16.37 6.67 -2.32
CA ASN A 15 -16.40 8.00 -1.68
C ASN A 15 -15.72 8.02 -0.31
N ALA A 16 -14.66 7.23 -0.16
CA ALA A 16 -13.97 7.11 1.12
C ALA A 16 -13.33 8.41 1.59
N GLN A 17 -13.14 9.40 0.70
CA GLN A 17 -12.61 10.71 1.07
C GLN A 17 -13.47 11.42 2.10
N LYS A 18 -14.74 11.03 2.24
CA LYS A 18 -15.66 11.59 3.24
C LYS A 18 -15.57 10.84 4.56
N ASN A 19 -14.84 9.75 4.61
CA ASN A 19 -14.69 8.90 5.79
C ASN A 19 -13.39 9.22 6.50
N GLN A 20 -13.23 8.68 7.70
CA GLN A 20 -12.00 8.84 8.44
C GLN A 20 -10.91 7.89 7.95
N MET A 21 -11.28 6.81 7.28
CA MET A 21 -10.30 5.86 6.75
C MET A 21 -10.66 5.47 5.33
N GLU A 22 -9.64 5.13 4.57
CA GLU A 22 -9.81 4.65 3.21
C GLU A 22 -9.07 3.34 3.02
N PRO A 23 -9.79 2.22 2.80
CA PRO A 23 -9.16 0.95 2.47
C PRO A 23 -9.01 0.81 0.95
N LEU A 24 -7.87 0.27 0.55
CA LEU A 24 -7.58 -0.09 -0.84
C LEU A 24 -7.21 -1.54 -0.94
N LEU A 25 -7.46 -2.12 -2.08
CA LEU A 25 -6.90 -3.41 -2.45
C LEU A 25 -5.93 -3.18 -3.61
N LEU A 26 -4.65 -3.48 -3.39
CA LEU A 26 -3.62 -3.32 -4.39
C LEU A 26 -3.19 -4.67 -4.92
N THR A 27 -3.02 -4.76 -6.22
CA THR A 27 -2.33 -5.89 -6.85
C THR A 27 -1.09 -5.35 -7.52
N LEU A 28 0.08 -5.86 -7.11
CA LEU A 28 1.35 -5.46 -7.67
C LEU A 28 1.97 -6.67 -8.38
N LYS A 29 2.21 -6.53 -9.68
CA LYS A 29 2.95 -7.53 -10.44
C LYS A 29 4.44 -7.43 -10.11
N PRO A 30 5.23 -8.45 -10.47
CA PRO A 30 6.69 -8.39 -10.25
C PRO A 30 7.28 -7.10 -10.80
N GLY A 31 8.06 -6.41 -9.99
CA GLY A 31 8.70 -5.14 -10.35
C GLY A 31 7.86 -3.91 -10.15
N ALA A 32 6.59 -4.05 -9.81
CA ALA A 32 5.69 -2.90 -9.65
C ALA A 32 5.95 -2.17 -8.36
N LYS A 33 5.67 -0.87 -8.38
CA LYS A 33 5.69 -0.01 -7.20
C LYS A 33 4.33 0.62 -7.03
N SER A 34 3.90 0.80 -5.79
CA SER A 34 2.71 1.59 -5.51
C SER A 34 3.01 3.08 -5.73
N GLN A 35 1.96 3.88 -5.74
CA GLN A 35 2.11 5.32 -5.70
C GLN A 35 2.85 5.69 -4.42
N GLU A 36 3.78 6.62 -4.53
CA GLU A 36 4.46 7.13 -3.34
C GLU A 36 3.51 8.01 -2.54
N VAL A 37 3.40 7.73 -1.25
CA VAL A 37 2.57 8.52 -0.34
C VAL A 37 3.49 9.49 0.38
N LYS A 38 3.20 10.78 0.23
CA LYS A 38 4.00 11.82 0.88
C LYS A 38 3.75 11.80 2.39
N ALA A 39 4.70 12.34 3.13
CA ALA A 39 4.53 12.47 4.57
C ALA A 39 3.25 13.24 4.90
N HIS A 40 2.50 12.77 5.89
CA HIS A 40 1.24 13.37 6.32
C HIS A 40 0.97 13.01 7.77
N GLU A 41 0.05 13.73 8.39
CA GLU A 41 -0.44 13.33 9.70
C GLU A 41 -1.44 12.21 9.53
N GLY A 42 -1.33 11.18 10.35
CA GLY A 42 -2.23 10.05 10.30
C GLY A 42 -1.49 8.74 10.43
N GLU A 43 -2.22 7.68 10.20
CA GLU A 43 -1.71 6.32 10.36
C GLU A 43 -2.18 5.46 9.22
N GLU A 44 -1.41 4.41 8.94
CA GLU A 44 -1.75 3.45 7.91
C GLU A 44 -1.37 2.06 8.37
N PHE A 45 -2.15 1.09 7.93
CA PHE A 45 -1.72 -0.30 8.07
C PHE A 45 -1.96 -1.06 6.77
N GLY A 46 -1.23 -2.15 6.60
CA GLY A 46 -1.44 -3.06 5.49
C GLY A 46 -1.45 -4.49 5.96
N TYR A 47 -2.15 -5.31 5.22
CA TYR A 47 -2.20 -6.75 5.42
C TYR A 47 -1.90 -7.41 4.09
N ILE A 48 -0.88 -8.27 4.06
CA ILE A 48 -0.46 -8.92 2.83
C ILE A 48 -1.33 -10.15 2.62
N LEU A 49 -2.21 -10.09 1.63
CA LEU A 49 -3.13 -11.18 1.34
C LEU A 49 -2.45 -12.30 0.56
N LYS A 50 -1.49 -11.94 -0.30
CA LYS A 50 -0.82 -12.89 -1.18
C LYS A 50 0.55 -12.34 -1.55
N GLY A 51 1.54 -13.21 -1.65
CA GLY A 51 2.87 -12.84 -2.09
C GLY A 51 3.66 -12.13 -1.01
N SER A 52 4.56 -11.25 -1.43
CA SER A 52 5.37 -10.45 -0.53
C SER A 52 5.66 -9.10 -1.16
N VAL A 53 5.89 -8.11 -0.33
CA VAL A 53 6.27 -6.76 -0.77
C VAL A 53 7.39 -6.24 0.11
N VAL A 54 8.04 -5.20 -0.38
CA VAL A 54 8.97 -4.41 0.42
C VAL A 54 8.29 -3.09 0.71
N LEU A 55 8.17 -2.78 2.00
CA LEU A 55 7.70 -1.47 2.44
C LEU A 55 8.91 -0.55 2.54
N VAL A 56 8.88 0.53 1.79
CA VAL A 56 9.93 1.55 1.83
C VAL A 56 9.40 2.74 2.61
N VAL A 57 10.04 3.07 3.72
CA VAL A 57 9.66 4.20 4.58
C VAL A 57 10.92 5.02 4.81
N GLY A 58 10.96 6.21 4.21
CA GLY A 58 12.18 7.01 4.26
C GLY A 58 13.35 6.22 3.70
N ASN A 59 14.36 5.97 4.51
CA ASN A 59 15.55 5.22 4.13
C ASN A 59 15.47 3.73 4.46
N LYS A 60 14.37 3.28 5.05
CA LYS A 60 14.25 1.90 5.51
C LYS A 60 13.50 1.06 4.50
N ARG A 61 13.91 -0.19 4.38
CA ARG A 61 13.26 -1.18 3.52
C ARG A 61 12.95 -2.40 4.36
N LEU A 62 11.67 -2.76 4.42
CA LEU A 62 11.19 -3.88 5.25
C LEU A 62 10.43 -4.85 4.38
N LYS A 63 10.83 -6.12 4.40
CA LYS A 63 10.09 -7.15 3.66
C LYS A 63 8.90 -7.60 4.49
N VAL A 64 7.74 -7.63 3.87
CA VAL A 64 6.49 -8.06 4.51
C VAL A 64 5.91 -9.18 3.66
N LYS A 65 5.69 -10.33 4.28
CA LYS A 65 5.27 -11.55 3.59
C LYS A 65 3.77 -11.78 3.74
N SER A 66 3.26 -12.74 2.96
CA SER A 66 1.87 -13.15 3.02
C SER A 66 1.42 -13.41 4.47
N LYS A 67 0.28 -12.86 4.83
CA LYS A 67 -0.36 -12.94 6.15
C LYS A 67 0.33 -12.10 7.23
N GLU A 68 1.37 -11.39 6.87
CA GLU A 68 1.98 -10.40 7.76
C GLU A 68 1.36 -9.03 7.55
N THR A 69 1.56 -8.15 8.51
CA THR A 69 1.02 -6.80 8.49
C THR A 69 2.13 -5.78 8.65
N PHE A 70 1.84 -4.55 8.22
CA PHE A 70 2.66 -3.41 8.60
C PHE A 70 1.76 -2.32 9.17
N TYR A 71 2.34 -1.49 10.02
CA TYR A 71 1.68 -0.35 10.62
C TYR A 71 2.67 0.80 10.66
N ILE A 72 2.28 1.94 10.11
CA ILE A 72 3.16 3.10 10.06
C ILE A 72 2.39 4.35 10.42
N THR A 73 3.12 5.32 10.98
CA THR A 73 2.65 6.69 11.05
C THR A 73 3.06 7.39 9.78
N GLY A 74 2.33 8.40 9.34
CA GLY A 74 2.62 9.06 8.08
C GLY A 74 3.78 10.06 8.11
N LYS A 75 4.69 9.96 9.06
CA LYS A 75 5.75 10.96 9.26
C LYS A 75 6.76 11.03 8.13
N GLU A 76 6.94 9.94 7.40
CA GLU A 76 7.89 9.87 6.29
C GLU A 76 7.17 9.41 5.03
N GLY A 77 7.66 9.84 3.88
CA GLY A 77 7.17 9.33 2.61
C GLY A 77 7.39 7.82 2.51
N HIS A 78 6.47 7.13 1.86
CA HIS A 78 6.52 5.67 1.81
C HIS A 78 5.82 5.13 0.59
N TYR A 79 6.17 3.89 0.22
CA TYR A 79 5.51 3.15 -0.86
C TYR A 79 5.80 1.67 -0.69
N LEU A 80 5.08 0.86 -1.48
CA LEU A 80 5.29 -0.58 -1.56
C LEU A 80 5.94 -0.93 -2.89
N GLU A 81 6.80 -1.93 -2.87
CA GLU A 81 7.45 -2.43 -4.06
C GLU A 81 7.41 -3.96 -4.07
N ASN A 82 7.07 -4.55 -5.21
CA ASN A 82 7.11 -5.99 -5.37
C ASN A 82 8.41 -6.37 -6.08
N VAL A 83 9.37 -6.85 -5.32
CA VAL A 83 10.67 -7.30 -5.84
C VAL A 83 10.70 -8.81 -6.06
N SER A 84 9.57 -9.50 -5.83
CA SER A 84 9.48 -10.94 -6.01
C SER A 84 9.14 -11.30 -7.45
N SER A 85 9.08 -12.58 -7.75
CA SER A 85 8.74 -13.09 -9.08
C SER A 85 7.27 -13.44 -9.24
N ALA A 86 6.44 -13.15 -8.24
CA ALA A 86 5.01 -13.46 -8.27
C ALA A 86 4.19 -12.23 -7.90
N ASP A 87 2.91 -12.23 -8.28
CA ASP A 87 2.01 -11.15 -7.93
C ASP A 87 1.85 -11.04 -6.41
N ALA A 88 1.65 -9.82 -5.93
CA ALA A 88 1.34 -9.56 -4.54
C ALA A 88 0.01 -8.84 -4.43
N LYS A 89 -0.76 -9.17 -3.39
CA LYS A 89 -2.02 -8.48 -3.07
C LYS A 89 -1.95 -7.96 -1.64
N VAL A 90 -2.34 -6.71 -1.47
CA VAL A 90 -2.25 -6.00 -0.20
C VAL A 90 -3.54 -5.26 0.08
N LEU A 91 -4.10 -5.46 1.26
CA LEU A 91 -5.13 -4.58 1.79
C LEU A 91 -4.40 -3.46 2.54
N TRP A 92 -4.62 -2.22 2.10
CA TRP A 92 -3.92 -1.06 2.64
C TRP A 92 -4.97 -0.03 3.10
N VAL A 93 -4.90 0.35 4.36
CA VAL A 93 -5.87 1.28 4.96
C VAL A 93 -5.12 2.51 5.47
N SER A 94 -5.62 3.67 5.11
CA SER A 94 -5.07 4.95 5.55
C SER A 94 -6.10 5.76 6.31
N THR A 95 -5.69 6.42 7.37
CA THR A 95 -6.49 7.42 8.07
C THR A 95 -5.64 8.67 8.30
N PRO A 96 -6.06 9.85 7.81
CA PRO A 96 -7.17 10.08 6.89
C PRO A 96 -6.88 9.56 5.50
N PRO A 97 -7.86 9.58 4.60
CA PRO A 97 -7.64 9.15 3.21
C PRO A 97 -6.53 9.95 2.55
N VAL A 98 -5.60 9.24 1.90
CA VAL A 98 -4.46 9.86 1.21
C VAL A 98 -4.25 9.27 -0.19
N PHE A 99 -5.09 8.32 -0.57
CA PHE A 99 -4.94 7.62 -1.84
C PHE A 99 -5.70 8.30 -2.96
#